data_d2dd03d0c4456e9c6f49fcc7db88e5e0
#
_entry.id   d2dd03d0c4456e9c6f49fcc7db88e5e0
#
_cell.length_a   1.000
_cell.length_b   1.000
_cell.length_c   1.000
_cell.angle_alpha   90.00
_cell.angle_beta   90.00
_cell.angle_gamma   90.00
#
_symmetry.space_group_name_H-M   'P 1'
#
loop_
_entity.id
_entity.type
_entity.pdbx_description
1 polymer ?
#
loop_
_entity_poly.entity_id
_entity_poly.type
_entity_poly.pdbx_seq_one_letter_code
_entity_poly.pdbx_strand_id
1 'polypeptide(L)'
;MITKSRLLAGTALVSLLALSACSTEAADADVQSAQASTMTVEHAQGSTEVPVNPETVYTFDLGALDTMDALDIDVDGVPAANFPDSLSQYGAEEITKIGSMKEPDFEAINAGAPDLIIISGRVADSYEELSKIAPTIDLSVDNADSWNSFKENTQTIGKIFEKEDLVEEKLGALEGKVEDTKELAADAGNGLIVMTSGGEMTAYGAGSRFGIIHDVLGLEPAAEVKGEGKHGESVSFNYIADTNPDHLFVIDRDVAVGTSGEAASAVLDNELVKSTKAAQNENITMLDSASWYLVGYGLNNVDTMVNTVHDAL
;
A
#
# COMPACT_ATOMS: atom_id res chain seq x y z
N MET A 1 27.10 -35.50 -82.37
CA MET A 1 26.55 -36.83 -82.66
C MET A 1 25.20 -36.87 -81.95
N ILE A 2 24.08 -36.58 -82.67
CA ILE A 2 23.25 -37.60 -83.33
C ILE A 2 22.57 -38.42 -82.19
N THR A 3 21.27 -38.44 -81.95
CA THR A 3 20.04 -38.45 -82.77
C THR A 3 18.86 -38.39 -81.83
N LYS A 4 17.81 -37.56 -81.98
CA LYS A 4 16.48 -37.82 -82.62
C LYS A 4 15.79 -39.11 -82.13
N SER A 5 14.56 -39.04 -81.61
CA SER A 5 13.25 -39.06 -82.30
C SER A 5 12.10 -39.22 -81.28
N ARG A 6 11.07 -38.41 -81.28
CA ARG A 6 9.73 -38.62 -81.94
C ARG A 6 8.98 -39.86 -81.42
N LEU A 7 7.75 -39.83 -81.03
CA LEU A 7 6.43 -39.33 -81.42
C LEU A 7 5.39 -40.24 -80.76
N LEU A 8 4.29 -39.85 -80.38
CA LEU A 8 2.86 -39.84 -80.74
C LEU A 8 1.97 -40.08 -79.50
N ALA A 9 1.13 -39.17 -79.08
CA ALA A 9 -0.27 -39.01 -79.46
C ALA A 9 -1.20 -40.17 -79.05
N GLY A 10 -2.16 -39.85 -78.19
CA GLY A 10 -3.26 -40.76 -77.87
C GLY A 10 -4.31 -39.97 -76.99
N THR A 11 -5.21 -39.35 -77.74
CA THR A 11 -6.46 -38.77 -77.23
C THR A 11 -7.42 -39.82 -76.69
N ALA A 12 -7.98 -39.71 -75.51
CA ALA A 12 -9.25 -40.31 -75.13
C ALA A 12 -10.00 -39.40 -74.13
N LEU A 13 -11.01 -38.82 -74.67
CA LEU A 13 -12.06 -38.09 -74.01
C LEU A 13 -13.01 -39.06 -73.27
N VAL A 14 -13.17 -38.93 -71.95
CA VAL A 14 -14.35 -39.49 -71.24
C VAL A 14 -14.80 -38.47 -70.19
N SER A 15 -15.90 -37.90 -70.53
CA SER A 15 -16.76 -37.08 -69.60
C SER A 15 -17.44 -37.99 -68.64
N LEU A 16 -17.44 -37.62 -67.31
CA LEU A 16 -18.47 -38.03 -66.40
C LEU A 16 -18.55 -37.04 -65.18
N LEU A 17 -19.56 -36.31 -65.24
CA LEU A 17 -20.50 -35.84 -64.16
C LEU A 17 -19.93 -35.56 -62.77
N ALA A 18 -20.18 -34.32 -62.39
CA ALA A 18 -20.14 -33.68 -61.12
C ALA A 18 -20.97 -34.42 -60.02
N LEU A 19 -20.36 -34.53 -58.84
CA LEU A 19 -21.07 -34.47 -57.58
C LEU A 19 -20.34 -33.44 -56.70
N SER A 20 -20.95 -32.30 -56.60
CA SER A 20 -20.63 -31.29 -55.60
C SER A 20 -20.99 -31.82 -54.24
N ALA A 21 -20.03 -32.29 -53.47
CA ALA A 21 -20.15 -32.39 -52.03
C ALA A 21 -19.66 -31.07 -51.41
N CYS A 22 -20.59 -30.24 -50.98
CA CYS A 22 -20.27 -29.17 -50.06
C CYS A 22 -19.77 -29.77 -48.76
N SER A 23 -18.47 -29.88 -48.57
CA SER A 23 -17.87 -29.93 -47.25
C SER A 23 -17.85 -28.52 -46.73
N THR A 24 -18.76 -28.20 -45.82
CA THR A 24 -18.61 -27.08 -44.93
C THR A 24 -17.36 -27.36 -44.08
N GLU A 25 -16.25 -26.77 -44.49
CA GLU A 25 -15.11 -26.55 -43.59
C GLU A 25 -15.66 -25.61 -42.49
N ALA A 26 -16.00 -26.22 -41.37
CA ALA A 26 -16.07 -25.46 -40.11
C ALA A 26 -14.67 -24.89 -39.94
N ALA A 27 -14.56 -23.59 -40.11
CA ALA A 27 -13.43 -22.84 -39.58
C ALA A 27 -13.50 -23.04 -38.05
N ASP A 28 -12.65 -23.94 -37.55
CA ASP A 28 -12.23 -23.88 -36.17
C ASP A 28 -11.57 -22.50 -36.02
N ALA A 29 -12.36 -21.55 -35.57
CA ALA A 29 -11.82 -20.39 -34.97
C ALA A 29 -11.14 -20.91 -33.70
N ASP A 30 -9.82 -21.07 -33.76
CA ASP A 30 -8.98 -21.12 -32.59
C ASP A 30 -9.32 -19.84 -31.81
N VAL A 31 -10.20 -20.01 -30.84
CA VAL A 31 -10.34 -19.07 -29.74
C VAL A 31 -9.08 -19.30 -28.91
N GLN A 32 -7.99 -18.69 -29.36
CA GLN A 32 -6.80 -18.53 -28.58
C GLN A 32 -7.25 -17.64 -27.42
N SER A 33 -7.66 -18.28 -26.29
CA SER A 33 -7.81 -17.57 -25.04
C SER A 33 -6.50 -16.84 -24.83
N ALA A 34 -6.54 -15.52 -24.89
CA ALA A 34 -5.41 -14.70 -24.53
C ALA A 34 -5.04 -15.13 -23.11
N GLN A 35 -3.96 -15.86 -22.97
CA GLN A 35 -3.43 -16.26 -21.67
C GLN A 35 -3.02 -14.95 -21.03
N ALA A 36 -3.70 -14.58 -19.93
CA ALA A 36 -3.36 -13.38 -19.19
C ALA A 36 -1.86 -13.42 -18.92
N SER A 37 -1.16 -12.34 -19.22
CA SER A 37 0.26 -12.24 -18.92
C SER A 37 0.44 -12.26 -17.41
N THR A 38 1.45 -13.00 -16.93
CA THR A 38 1.80 -13.06 -15.51
C THR A 38 3.20 -12.50 -15.30
N MET A 39 3.47 -12.06 -14.07
CA MET A 39 4.80 -11.64 -13.63
C MET A 39 5.10 -12.21 -12.27
N THR A 40 6.37 -12.42 -11.96
CA THR A 40 6.81 -12.82 -10.62
C THR A 40 7.06 -11.59 -9.78
N VAL A 41 6.45 -11.54 -8.60
CA VAL A 41 6.63 -10.48 -7.60
C VAL A 41 7.35 -11.04 -6.40
N GLU A 42 8.50 -10.46 -6.05
CA GLU A 42 9.19 -10.70 -4.77
C GLU A 42 8.52 -9.85 -3.69
N HIS A 43 8.27 -10.43 -2.51
CA HIS A 43 7.57 -9.78 -1.40
C HIS A 43 7.99 -10.36 -0.04
N ALA A 44 7.48 -9.83 1.06
CA ALA A 44 7.92 -10.19 2.42
C ALA A 44 7.79 -11.69 2.78
N GLN A 45 6.88 -12.45 2.12
CA GLN A 45 6.68 -13.90 2.34
C GLN A 45 7.42 -14.78 1.31
N GLY A 46 8.12 -14.18 0.33
CA GLY A 46 8.80 -14.91 -0.73
C GLY A 46 8.51 -14.37 -2.12
N SER A 47 8.09 -15.22 -3.06
CA SER A 47 7.73 -14.79 -4.41
C SER A 47 6.42 -15.42 -4.86
N THR A 48 5.62 -14.66 -5.58
CA THR A 48 4.33 -15.09 -6.11
C THR A 48 4.22 -14.72 -7.60
N GLU A 49 3.70 -15.64 -8.41
CA GLU A 49 3.31 -15.33 -9.78
C GLU A 49 1.91 -14.69 -9.77
N VAL A 50 1.82 -13.47 -10.26
CA VAL A 50 0.58 -12.67 -10.28
C VAL A 50 0.17 -12.30 -11.69
N PRO A 51 -1.12 -12.19 -12.02
CA PRO A 51 -1.55 -11.67 -13.30
C PRO A 51 -1.16 -10.20 -13.45
N VAL A 52 -0.82 -9.78 -14.66
CA VAL A 52 -0.68 -8.37 -15.03
C VAL A 52 -2.08 -7.83 -15.30
N ASN A 53 -2.39 -6.64 -14.75
CA ASN A 53 -3.72 -6.03 -14.79
C ASN A 53 -4.83 -6.98 -14.30
N PRO A 54 -4.76 -7.49 -13.03
CA PRO A 54 -5.83 -8.30 -12.46
C PRO A 54 -7.16 -7.52 -12.46
N GLU A 55 -8.26 -8.22 -12.77
CA GLU A 55 -9.59 -7.60 -12.87
C GLU A 55 -10.28 -7.46 -11.51
N THR A 56 -10.04 -8.42 -10.59
CA THR A 56 -10.63 -8.43 -9.24
C THR A 56 -9.55 -8.38 -8.19
N VAL A 57 -9.46 -7.27 -7.48
CA VAL A 57 -8.37 -6.98 -6.53
C VAL A 57 -8.91 -6.80 -5.13
N TYR A 58 -8.37 -7.58 -4.18
CA TYR A 58 -8.66 -7.45 -2.77
C TYR A 58 -7.41 -6.99 -2.00
N THR A 59 -7.59 -6.07 -1.07
CA THR A 59 -6.48 -5.64 -0.22
C THR A 59 -6.87 -5.51 1.25
N PHE A 60 -6.01 -5.99 2.14
CA PHE A 60 -6.06 -5.75 3.58
C PHE A 60 -5.14 -4.60 4.01
N ASP A 61 -4.31 -4.10 3.09
CA ASP A 61 -3.38 -3.01 3.36
C ASP A 61 -3.97 -1.67 2.90
N LEU A 62 -4.21 -0.75 3.83
CA LEU A 62 -4.75 0.56 3.50
C LEU A 62 -3.70 1.48 2.85
N GLY A 63 -2.40 1.23 3.03
CA GLY A 63 -1.35 1.93 2.29
C GLY A 63 -1.32 1.52 0.83
N ALA A 64 -1.43 0.21 0.54
CA ALA A 64 -1.60 -0.29 -0.81
C ALA A 64 -2.90 0.23 -1.45
N LEU A 65 -4.01 0.27 -0.68
CA LEU A 65 -5.28 0.83 -1.12
C LEU A 65 -5.13 2.30 -1.52
N ASP A 66 -4.50 3.12 -0.69
CA ASP A 66 -4.22 4.54 -0.95
C ASP A 66 -3.30 4.72 -2.18
N THR A 67 -2.34 3.83 -2.36
CA THR A 67 -1.46 3.83 -3.54
C THR A 67 -2.26 3.48 -4.80
N MET A 68 -3.12 2.46 -4.75
CA MET A 68 -3.97 2.08 -5.89
C MET A 68 -4.96 3.19 -6.24
N ASP A 69 -5.57 3.83 -5.25
CA ASP A 69 -6.44 5.00 -5.43
C ASP A 69 -5.68 6.16 -6.10
N ALA A 70 -4.45 6.44 -5.66
CA ALA A 70 -3.59 7.46 -6.26
C ALA A 70 -3.21 7.18 -7.72
N LEU A 71 -3.29 5.92 -8.16
CA LEU A 71 -2.95 5.46 -9.50
C LEU A 71 -4.18 5.19 -10.38
N ASP A 72 -5.39 5.55 -9.91
CA ASP A 72 -6.66 5.25 -10.58
C ASP A 72 -6.82 3.74 -10.88
N ILE A 73 -6.56 2.89 -9.87
CA ILE A 73 -6.71 1.44 -9.91
C ILE A 73 -7.92 1.05 -9.04
N ASP A 74 -8.86 0.34 -9.63
CA ASP A 74 -10.06 -0.14 -8.93
C ASP A 74 -9.71 -1.25 -7.93
N VAL A 75 -10.37 -1.23 -6.76
CA VAL A 75 -10.25 -2.24 -5.71
C VAL A 75 -11.65 -2.71 -5.32
N ASP A 76 -11.89 -4.03 -5.42
CA ASP A 76 -13.21 -4.63 -5.27
C ASP A 76 -13.49 -5.11 -3.83
N GLY A 77 -12.44 -5.37 -3.05
CA GLY A 77 -12.58 -5.87 -1.69
C GLY A 77 -11.58 -5.26 -0.71
N VAL A 78 -12.13 -4.79 0.43
CA VAL A 78 -11.36 -4.14 1.50
C VAL A 78 -11.84 -4.63 2.87
N PRO A 79 -11.01 -4.56 3.93
CA PRO A 79 -11.46 -4.88 5.28
C PRO A 79 -12.48 -3.85 5.78
N ALA A 80 -13.32 -4.24 6.73
CA ALA A 80 -14.09 -3.29 7.51
C ALA A 80 -13.12 -2.46 8.37
N ALA A 81 -13.07 -1.15 8.12
CA ALA A 81 -12.16 -0.21 8.77
C ALA A 81 -12.83 1.15 8.98
N ASN A 82 -12.26 1.95 9.88
CA ASN A 82 -12.56 3.36 9.99
C ASN A 82 -11.67 4.11 8.99
N PHE A 83 -12.17 4.26 7.76
CA PHE A 83 -11.42 4.91 6.70
C PHE A 83 -11.23 6.41 6.98
N PRO A 84 -10.06 7.00 6.66
CA PRO A 84 -9.92 8.45 6.61
C PRO A 84 -10.80 9.04 5.49
N ASP A 85 -11.02 10.35 5.54
CA ASP A 85 -11.85 11.05 4.54
C ASP A 85 -11.38 10.81 3.10
N SER A 86 -10.05 10.71 2.90
CA SER A 86 -9.43 10.44 1.58
C SER A 86 -9.79 9.08 0.98
N LEU A 87 -10.16 8.11 1.81
CA LEU A 87 -10.53 6.74 1.42
C LEU A 87 -11.99 6.40 1.78
N SER A 88 -12.81 7.40 2.10
CA SER A 88 -14.19 7.20 2.59
C SER A 88 -15.09 6.46 1.60
N GLN A 89 -14.82 6.55 0.29
CA GLN A 89 -15.53 5.82 -0.77
C GLN A 89 -15.44 4.29 -0.59
N TYR A 90 -14.36 3.78 0.00
CA TYR A 90 -14.21 2.34 0.27
C TYR A 90 -15.03 1.86 1.48
N GLY A 91 -15.64 2.77 2.22
CA GLY A 91 -16.64 2.47 3.25
C GLY A 91 -18.02 2.11 2.71
N ALA A 92 -18.29 2.36 1.42
CA ALA A 92 -19.60 2.15 0.78
C ALA A 92 -20.03 0.67 0.80
N GLU A 93 -21.36 0.44 0.72
CA GLU A 93 -21.95 -0.91 0.75
C GLU A 93 -21.63 -1.72 -0.51
N GLU A 94 -21.34 -1.05 -1.63
CA GLU A 94 -21.02 -1.65 -2.92
C GLU A 94 -19.62 -2.32 -2.92
N ILE A 95 -18.74 -1.89 -2.04
CA ILE A 95 -17.38 -2.46 -1.93
C ILE A 95 -17.45 -3.70 -1.02
N THR A 96 -16.95 -4.82 -1.51
CA THR A 96 -16.95 -6.09 -0.77
C THR A 96 -16.15 -5.97 0.53
N LYS A 97 -16.76 -6.35 1.66
CA LYS A 97 -16.05 -6.43 2.94
C LYS A 97 -15.48 -7.84 3.12
N ILE A 98 -14.16 -7.92 3.19
CA ILE A 98 -13.39 -9.18 3.21
C ILE A 98 -12.94 -9.61 4.60
N GLY A 99 -13.56 -9.09 5.63
CA GLY A 99 -13.25 -9.33 7.04
C GLY A 99 -12.89 -8.04 7.79
N SER A 100 -12.23 -8.15 8.92
CA SER A 100 -11.67 -7.01 9.66
C SER A 100 -10.23 -6.71 9.25
N MET A 101 -9.66 -5.62 9.80
CA MET A 101 -8.24 -5.26 9.60
C MET A 101 -7.22 -6.33 10.07
N LYS A 102 -7.68 -7.36 10.81
CA LYS A 102 -6.81 -8.39 11.40
C LYS A 102 -7.29 -9.83 11.16
N GLU A 103 -8.56 -9.98 10.81
CA GLU A 103 -9.20 -11.29 10.68
C GLU A 103 -9.88 -11.37 9.32
N PRO A 104 -9.26 -12.06 8.32
CA PRO A 104 -9.86 -12.29 7.02
C PRO A 104 -11.14 -13.13 7.11
N ASP A 105 -12.15 -12.78 6.33
CA ASP A 105 -13.31 -13.61 6.07
C ASP A 105 -13.04 -14.50 4.85
N PHE A 106 -12.47 -15.67 5.09
CA PHE A 106 -12.07 -16.61 4.03
C PHE A 106 -13.26 -17.07 3.17
N GLU A 107 -14.48 -17.11 3.73
CA GLU A 107 -15.66 -17.48 2.97
C GLU A 107 -16.06 -16.38 1.98
N ALA A 108 -16.10 -15.14 2.43
CA ALA A 108 -16.35 -13.97 1.57
C ALA A 108 -15.28 -13.82 0.49
N ILE A 109 -13.99 -13.97 0.85
CA ILE A 109 -12.87 -13.87 -0.10
C ILE A 109 -12.98 -14.97 -1.17
N ASN A 110 -13.19 -16.22 -0.76
CA ASN A 110 -13.31 -17.35 -1.71
C ASN A 110 -14.54 -17.21 -2.61
N ALA A 111 -15.64 -16.67 -2.09
CA ALA A 111 -16.87 -16.44 -2.87
C ALA A 111 -16.68 -15.35 -3.95
N GLY A 112 -15.86 -14.35 -3.65
CA GLY A 112 -15.55 -13.26 -4.58
C GLY A 112 -14.50 -13.61 -5.63
N ALA A 113 -13.78 -14.72 -5.47
CA ALA A 113 -12.78 -15.26 -6.40
C ALA A 113 -11.82 -14.19 -6.95
N PRO A 114 -11.05 -13.46 -6.10
CA PRO A 114 -10.16 -12.41 -6.56
C PRO A 114 -9.02 -12.96 -7.42
N ASP A 115 -8.52 -12.14 -8.34
CA ASP A 115 -7.34 -12.45 -9.15
C ASP A 115 -6.04 -12.13 -8.40
N LEU A 116 -6.11 -11.19 -7.43
CA LEU A 116 -4.98 -10.78 -6.61
C LEU A 116 -5.45 -10.40 -5.20
N ILE A 117 -4.70 -10.84 -4.19
CA ILE A 117 -4.85 -10.40 -2.80
C ILE A 117 -3.55 -9.70 -2.37
N ILE A 118 -3.68 -8.47 -1.84
CA ILE A 118 -2.57 -7.71 -1.27
C ILE A 118 -2.75 -7.65 0.24
N ILE A 119 -1.71 -8.06 0.96
CA ILE A 119 -1.69 -8.02 2.43
C ILE A 119 -0.49 -7.23 2.96
N SER A 120 -0.49 -7.00 4.27
CA SER A 120 0.66 -6.50 5.01
C SER A 120 0.66 -7.01 6.45
N GLY A 121 1.57 -6.52 7.28
CA GLY A 121 1.89 -7.03 8.60
C GLY A 121 0.73 -7.30 9.58
N ARG A 122 -0.48 -6.71 9.36
CA ARG A 122 -1.62 -7.01 10.23
C ARG A 122 -2.24 -8.38 10.01
N VAL A 123 -2.13 -8.90 8.79
CA VAL A 123 -2.67 -10.22 8.38
C VAL A 123 -1.61 -11.13 7.76
N ALA A 124 -0.32 -10.82 7.95
CA ALA A 124 0.80 -11.59 7.43
C ALA A 124 0.74 -13.07 7.84
N ASP A 125 0.27 -13.37 9.04
CA ASP A 125 0.10 -14.75 9.55
C ASP A 125 -0.96 -15.54 8.77
N SER A 126 -1.83 -14.86 8.00
CA SER A 126 -2.86 -15.49 7.16
C SER A 126 -2.40 -15.75 5.71
N TYR A 127 -1.16 -15.43 5.37
CA TYR A 127 -0.62 -15.54 4.01
C TYR A 127 -0.81 -16.93 3.40
N GLU A 128 -0.46 -17.99 4.14
CA GLU A 128 -0.59 -19.37 3.65
C GLU A 128 -2.03 -19.78 3.33
N GLU A 129 -3.00 -19.28 4.11
CA GLU A 129 -4.43 -19.59 3.87
C GLU A 129 -4.99 -18.77 2.71
N LEU A 130 -4.64 -17.49 2.62
CA LEU A 130 -5.05 -16.61 1.51
C LEU A 130 -4.47 -17.08 0.18
N SER A 131 -3.22 -17.53 0.16
CA SER A 131 -2.54 -18.04 -1.04
C SER A 131 -3.15 -19.35 -1.60
N LYS A 132 -4.01 -20.04 -0.83
CA LYS A 132 -4.79 -21.18 -1.32
C LYS A 132 -6.03 -20.74 -2.11
N ILE A 133 -6.45 -19.49 -1.94
CA ILE A 133 -7.64 -18.93 -2.60
C ILE A 133 -7.21 -18.22 -3.89
N ALA A 134 -6.20 -17.34 -3.82
CA ALA A 134 -5.74 -16.56 -4.97
C ALA A 134 -4.25 -16.19 -4.82
N PRO A 135 -3.56 -15.77 -5.89
CA PRO A 135 -2.26 -15.14 -5.81
C PRO A 135 -2.24 -14.05 -4.74
N THR A 136 -1.35 -14.17 -3.75
CA THR A 136 -1.26 -13.27 -2.60
C THR A 136 0.14 -12.72 -2.49
N ILE A 137 0.27 -11.41 -2.30
CA ILE A 137 1.54 -10.71 -2.07
C ILE A 137 1.50 -9.96 -0.74
N ASP A 138 2.61 -9.97 -0.01
CA ASP A 138 2.77 -9.25 1.27
C ASP A 138 3.66 -8.03 1.07
N LEU A 139 3.04 -6.85 1.03
CA LEU A 139 3.69 -5.55 0.86
C LEU A 139 3.96 -4.87 2.22
N SER A 140 4.29 -5.65 3.25
CA SER A 140 4.72 -5.12 4.54
C SER A 140 5.90 -4.17 4.38
N VAL A 141 5.80 -2.99 4.99
CA VAL A 141 6.90 -2.02 5.00
C VAL A 141 7.93 -2.41 6.06
N ASP A 142 9.19 -2.46 5.68
CA ASP A 142 10.31 -2.59 6.61
C ASP A 142 10.54 -1.26 7.35
N ASN A 143 10.25 -1.22 8.64
CA ASN A 143 10.42 0.00 9.43
C ASN A 143 11.89 0.44 9.54
N ALA A 144 12.86 -0.47 9.39
CA ALA A 144 14.28 -0.11 9.41
C ALA A 144 14.74 0.60 8.13
N ASP A 145 14.01 0.40 7.02
CA ASP A 145 14.24 1.07 5.74
C ASP A 145 12.90 1.44 5.09
N SER A 146 12.07 2.16 5.84
CA SER A 146 10.67 2.42 5.49
C SER A 146 10.50 3.18 4.18
N TRP A 147 11.39 4.12 3.88
CA TRP A 147 11.33 4.91 2.67
C TRP A 147 11.59 4.10 1.40
N ASN A 148 12.63 3.28 1.38
CA ASN A 148 12.91 2.44 0.22
C ASN A 148 11.87 1.34 0.08
N SER A 149 11.49 0.70 1.19
CA SER A 149 10.43 -0.32 1.18
C SER A 149 9.09 0.23 0.64
N PHE A 150 8.69 1.44 1.05
CA PHE A 150 7.53 2.12 0.49
C PHE A 150 7.64 2.36 -1.02
N LYS A 151 8.79 2.87 -1.49
CA LYS A 151 9.01 3.11 -2.92
C LYS A 151 8.97 1.81 -3.73
N GLU A 152 9.59 0.75 -3.24
CA GLU A 152 9.59 -0.57 -3.87
C GLU A 152 8.19 -1.16 -3.95
N ASN A 153 7.39 -1.07 -2.87
CA ASN A 153 6.00 -1.49 -2.86
C ASN A 153 5.15 -0.71 -3.88
N THR A 154 5.31 0.62 -3.92
CA THR A 154 4.62 1.49 -4.88
C THR A 154 5.00 1.14 -6.32
N GLN A 155 6.29 0.92 -6.60
CA GLN A 155 6.77 0.48 -7.91
C GLN A 155 6.26 -0.91 -8.29
N THR A 156 6.12 -1.81 -7.31
CA THR A 156 5.57 -3.14 -7.52
C THR A 156 4.10 -3.06 -7.95
N ILE A 157 3.30 -2.24 -7.28
CA ILE A 157 1.91 -1.96 -7.68
C ILE A 157 1.91 -1.36 -9.10
N GLY A 158 2.75 -0.37 -9.37
CA GLY A 158 2.86 0.23 -10.70
C GLY A 158 3.14 -0.79 -11.80
N LYS A 159 4.05 -1.74 -11.57
CA LYS A 159 4.37 -2.81 -12.54
C LYS A 159 3.22 -3.79 -12.75
N ILE A 160 2.51 -4.20 -11.67
CA ILE A 160 1.36 -5.10 -11.77
C ILE A 160 0.26 -4.49 -12.65
N PHE A 161 0.04 -3.19 -12.55
CA PHE A 161 -1.06 -2.47 -13.20
C PHE A 161 -0.61 -1.60 -14.41
N GLU A 162 0.63 -1.78 -14.89
CA GLU A 162 1.19 -1.02 -16.03
C GLU A 162 1.06 0.51 -15.84
N LYS A 163 1.38 1.00 -14.63
CA LYS A 163 1.34 2.41 -14.23
C LYS A 163 2.72 2.99 -13.88
N GLU A 164 3.80 2.40 -14.37
CA GLU A 164 5.17 2.74 -13.99
C GLU A 164 5.49 4.21 -14.21
N ASP A 165 5.08 4.80 -15.35
CA ASP A 165 5.32 6.21 -15.67
C ASP A 165 4.64 7.15 -14.65
N LEU A 166 3.40 6.83 -14.24
CA LEU A 166 2.67 7.62 -13.24
C LEU A 166 3.30 7.48 -11.84
N VAL A 167 3.78 6.29 -11.50
CA VAL A 167 4.51 6.04 -10.25
C VAL A 167 5.79 6.86 -10.21
N GLU A 168 6.59 6.86 -11.30
CA GLU A 168 7.82 7.65 -11.38
C GLU A 168 7.54 9.15 -11.21
N GLU A 169 6.52 9.68 -11.87
CA GLU A 169 6.10 11.07 -11.75
C GLU A 169 5.74 11.43 -10.29
N LYS A 170 4.88 10.62 -9.65
CA LYS A 170 4.39 10.90 -8.30
C LYS A 170 5.49 10.73 -7.24
N LEU A 171 6.31 9.68 -7.33
CA LEU A 171 7.44 9.48 -6.43
C LEU A 171 8.48 10.59 -6.59
N GLY A 172 8.78 11.04 -7.81
CA GLY A 172 9.70 12.14 -8.06
C GLY A 172 9.21 13.47 -7.45
N ALA A 173 7.91 13.75 -7.56
CA ALA A 173 7.31 14.94 -6.92
C ALA A 173 7.38 14.85 -5.38
N LEU A 174 7.12 13.68 -4.81
CA LEU A 174 7.19 13.43 -3.38
C LEU A 174 8.63 13.55 -2.84
N GLU A 175 9.62 13.02 -3.57
CA GLU A 175 11.04 13.14 -3.21
C GLU A 175 11.47 14.62 -3.12
N GLY A 176 10.98 15.47 -4.01
CA GLY A 176 11.22 16.93 -3.93
C GLY A 176 10.70 17.52 -2.62
N LYS A 177 9.46 17.19 -2.23
CA LYS A 177 8.87 17.67 -0.96
C LYS A 177 9.63 17.16 0.28
N VAL A 178 10.09 15.90 0.23
CA VAL A 178 10.93 15.33 1.29
C VAL A 178 12.21 16.13 1.47
N GLU A 179 12.91 16.48 0.38
CA GLU A 179 14.12 17.28 0.47
C GLU A 179 13.85 18.70 0.99
N ASP A 180 12.78 19.37 0.52
CA ASP A 180 12.37 20.69 1.03
C ASP A 180 12.09 20.62 2.55
N THR A 181 11.43 19.56 3.01
CA THR A 181 11.12 19.36 4.44
C THR A 181 12.38 19.08 5.27
N LYS A 182 13.35 18.31 4.73
CA LYS A 182 14.64 18.10 5.39
C LYS A 182 15.43 19.38 5.60
N GLU A 183 15.37 20.30 4.63
CA GLU A 183 16.02 21.58 4.76
C GLU A 183 15.45 22.39 5.94
N LEU A 184 14.11 22.36 6.13
CA LEU A 184 13.45 22.99 7.29
C LEU A 184 13.80 22.29 8.59
N ALA A 185 13.74 20.95 8.60
CA ALA A 185 13.99 20.12 9.79
C ALA A 185 15.40 20.34 10.37
N ALA A 186 16.39 20.66 9.54
CA ALA A 186 17.77 20.87 9.95
C ALA A 186 17.93 22.00 10.98
N ASP A 187 17.06 23.01 10.95
CA ASP A 187 17.09 24.18 11.84
C ASP A 187 15.91 24.21 12.84
N ALA A 188 14.99 23.22 12.78
CA ALA A 188 13.76 23.22 13.57
C ALA A 188 13.94 22.72 15.02
N GLY A 189 15.11 22.21 15.38
CA GLY A 189 15.35 21.64 16.70
C GLY A 189 15.06 20.14 16.73
N ASN A 190 14.32 19.66 17.75
CA ASN A 190 14.05 18.24 17.90
C ASN A 190 12.56 17.93 18.08
N GLY A 191 12.17 16.69 17.81
CA GLY A 191 10.80 16.24 17.89
C GLY A 191 10.62 14.97 18.72
N LEU A 192 9.47 14.90 19.39
CA LEU A 192 9.01 13.68 20.07
C LEU A 192 7.69 13.24 19.46
N ILE A 193 7.57 11.94 19.14
CA ILE A 193 6.35 11.33 18.62
C ILE A 193 5.68 10.56 19.75
N VAL A 194 4.43 10.86 20.05
CA VAL A 194 3.64 10.19 21.10
C VAL A 194 2.31 9.70 20.52
N MET A 195 1.94 8.47 20.84
CA MET A 195 0.60 7.95 20.59
C MET A 195 -0.13 7.80 21.91
N THR A 196 -1.39 8.26 21.96
CA THR A 196 -2.29 8.02 23.09
C THR A 196 -3.22 6.85 22.79
N SER A 197 -3.53 6.05 23.79
CA SER A 197 -4.50 4.95 23.72
C SER A 197 -5.02 4.61 25.11
N GLY A 198 -6.33 4.70 25.33
CA GLY A 198 -6.95 4.39 26.62
C GLY A 198 -6.42 5.24 27.78
N GLY A 199 -5.98 6.48 27.51
CA GLY A 199 -5.38 7.38 28.50
C GLY A 199 -3.90 7.12 28.79
N GLU A 200 -3.29 6.12 28.17
CA GLU A 200 -1.84 5.85 28.25
C GLU A 200 -1.09 6.48 27.08
N MET A 201 0.21 6.68 27.22
CA MET A 201 1.07 7.27 26.23
C MET A 201 2.21 6.33 25.86
N THR A 202 2.52 6.29 24.57
CA THR A 202 3.64 5.52 24.01
C THR A 202 4.48 6.42 23.11
N ALA A 203 5.78 6.53 23.37
CA ALA A 203 6.71 7.25 22.50
C ALA A 203 7.23 6.37 21.37
N TYR A 204 7.51 6.99 20.23
CA TYR A 204 8.07 6.36 19.04
C TYR A 204 9.30 7.16 18.58
N GLY A 205 10.30 6.46 18.11
CA GLY A 205 11.55 7.05 17.63
C GLY A 205 11.87 6.65 16.19
N ALA A 206 13.09 6.88 15.79
CA ALA A 206 13.66 6.38 14.55
C ALA A 206 13.54 4.85 14.45
N GLY A 207 13.39 4.32 13.22
CA GLY A 207 13.18 2.91 12.97
C GLY A 207 11.82 2.35 13.43
N SER A 208 10.91 3.21 13.87
CA SER A 208 9.54 2.81 14.26
C SER A 208 8.56 2.99 13.08
N ARG A 209 7.33 2.48 13.26
CA ARG A 209 6.26 2.67 12.27
C ARG A 209 5.91 4.14 11.98
N PHE A 210 6.27 5.07 12.86
CA PHE A 210 6.10 6.51 12.68
C PHE A 210 7.43 7.23 12.44
N GLY A 211 8.49 6.46 12.23
CA GLY A 211 9.86 6.95 12.10
C GLY A 211 10.11 7.88 10.91
N ILE A 212 9.19 7.99 9.96
CA ILE A 212 9.30 8.87 8.80
C ILE A 212 9.72 10.29 9.18
N ILE A 213 9.25 10.82 10.32
CA ILE A 213 9.59 12.16 10.82
C ILE A 213 11.10 12.30 11.08
N HIS A 214 11.72 11.25 11.62
CA HIS A 214 13.14 11.23 11.94
C HIS A 214 14.00 10.66 10.81
N ASP A 215 13.61 9.48 10.30
CA ASP A 215 14.42 8.67 9.37
C ASP A 215 14.42 9.25 7.95
N VAL A 216 13.31 9.86 7.54
CA VAL A 216 13.10 10.35 6.17
C VAL A 216 13.13 11.87 6.13
N LEU A 217 12.42 12.54 7.03
CA LEU A 217 12.32 14.00 7.04
C LEU A 217 13.42 14.69 7.86
N GLY A 218 14.22 13.91 8.59
CA GLY A 218 15.45 14.37 9.19
C GLY A 218 15.30 15.23 10.45
N LEU A 219 14.10 15.33 11.04
CA LEU A 219 13.95 16.04 12.31
C LEU A 219 14.68 15.26 13.41
N GLU A 220 15.58 15.92 14.13
CA GLU A 220 16.35 15.29 15.21
C GLU A 220 15.42 14.68 16.29
N PRO A 221 15.60 13.45 16.72
CA PRO A 221 14.84 12.89 17.84
C PRO A 221 15.12 13.64 19.16
N ALA A 222 14.09 14.02 19.89
CA ALA A 222 14.24 14.67 21.20
C ALA A 222 14.82 13.75 22.27
N ALA A 223 14.65 12.43 22.10
CA ALA A 223 15.23 11.40 22.94
C ALA A 223 15.43 10.11 22.18
N GLU A 224 16.37 9.28 22.63
CA GLU A 224 16.47 7.87 22.18
C GLU A 224 15.31 7.08 22.79
N VAL A 225 14.37 6.62 21.96
CA VAL A 225 13.25 5.78 22.36
C VAL A 225 13.67 4.33 22.24
N LYS A 226 13.60 3.57 23.34
CA LYS A 226 14.05 2.17 23.44
C LYS A 226 12.99 1.15 23.03
N GLY A 227 11.95 1.54 22.36
CA GLY A 227 10.89 0.65 21.92
C GLY A 227 11.40 -0.38 20.90
N GLU A 228 10.98 -1.64 21.08
CA GLU A 228 11.29 -2.69 20.11
C GLU A 228 10.31 -2.63 18.95
N GLY A 229 10.79 -2.17 17.78
CA GLY A 229 10.06 -2.22 16.52
C GLY A 229 8.72 -1.44 16.51
N LYS A 230 7.63 -2.12 16.21
CA LYS A 230 6.30 -1.50 15.97
C LYS A 230 5.53 -1.05 17.23
N HIS A 231 6.02 -1.33 18.44
CA HIS A 231 5.24 -1.12 19.67
C HIS A 231 5.60 0.14 20.46
N GLY A 232 6.73 0.78 20.18
CA GLY A 232 7.20 1.96 20.90
C GLY A 232 7.54 1.69 22.37
N GLU A 233 7.73 2.75 23.17
CA GLU A 233 8.05 2.71 24.59
C GLU A 233 6.95 3.40 25.40
N SER A 234 6.38 2.72 26.41
CA SER A 234 5.39 3.34 27.32
C SER A 234 6.05 4.45 28.13
N VAL A 235 5.48 5.64 28.10
CA VAL A 235 6.05 6.84 28.72
C VAL A 235 5.05 7.54 29.62
N SER A 236 5.58 8.39 30.51
CA SER A 236 4.80 9.23 31.43
C SER A 236 4.87 10.69 31.05
N PHE A 237 4.01 11.52 31.69
CA PHE A 237 4.11 12.98 31.58
C PHE A 237 5.46 13.54 32.03
N ASN A 238 6.11 12.91 33.04
CA ASN A 238 7.46 13.29 33.44
C ASN A 238 8.47 13.06 32.32
N TYR A 239 8.35 11.96 31.58
CA TYR A 239 9.23 11.70 30.45
C TYR A 239 9.13 12.80 29.39
N ILE A 240 7.90 13.25 29.06
CA ILE A 240 7.70 14.34 28.08
C ILE A 240 8.30 15.64 28.61
N ALA A 241 8.09 15.96 29.91
CA ALA A 241 8.64 17.15 30.53
C ALA A 241 10.17 17.14 30.62
N ASP A 242 10.76 16.01 30.99
CA ASP A 242 12.22 15.85 31.12
C ASP A 242 12.89 15.87 29.74
N THR A 243 12.25 15.28 28.70
CA THR A 243 12.70 15.32 27.31
C THR A 243 12.63 16.74 26.76
N ASN A 244 11.58 17.51 27.13
CA ASN A 244 11.38 18.91 26.76
C ASN A 244 11.57 19.20 25.25
N PRO A 245 10.80 18.51 24.38
CA PRO A 245 10.96 18.60 22.94
C PRO A 245 10.61 20.00 22.40
N ASP A 246 11.22 20.36 21.27
CA ASP A 246 10.88 21.59 20.53
C ASP A 246 9.56 21.41 19.74
N HIS A 247 9.30 20.19 19.25
CA HIS A 247 8.06 19.78 18.58
C HIS A 247 7.49 18.50 19.22
N LEU A 248 6.17 18.44 19.41
CA LEU A 248 5.46 17.25 19.90
C LEU A 248 4.41 16.81 18.87
N PHE A 249 4.60 15.65 18.26
CA PHE A 249 3.66 15.05 17.32
C PHE A 249 2.82 14.00 18.02
N VAL A 250 1.49 14.11 17.89
CA VAL A 250 0.56 13.29 18.67
C VAL A 250 -0.41 12.55 17.78
N ILE A 251 -0.52 11.24 17.99
CA ILE A 251 -1.47 10.35 17.32
C ILE A 251 -2.47 9.85 18.36
N ASP A 252 -3.77 9.98 18.09
CA ASP A 252 -4.84 9.42 18.91
C ASP A 252 -5.31 8.07 18.33
N ARG A 253 -4.83 6.97 18.91
CA ARG A 253 -5.20 5.64 18.44
C ARG A 253 -6.69 5.34 18.61
N ASP A 254 -7.31 5.84 19.69
CA ASP A 254 -8.70 5.55 19.98
C ASP A 254 -9.62 6.16 18.91
N VAL A 255 -9.29 7.37 18.46
CA VAL A 255 -9.95 7.99 17.29
C VAL A 255 -9.71 7.19 16.02
N ALA A 256 -8.48 6.76 15.76
CA ALA A 256 -8.15 5.99 14.56
C ALA A 256 -9.01 4.72 14.42
N VAL A 257 -9.18 3.99 15.52
CA VAL A 257 -9.93 2.71 15.49
C VAL A 257 -11.41 2.85 15.83
N GLY A 258 -11.92 4.08 15.97
CA GLY A 258 -13.33 4.35 16.24
C GLY A 258 -13.79 3.88 17.63
N THR A 259 -12.89 3.82 18.61
CA THR A 259 -13.22 3.47 19.99
C THR A 259 -13.44 4.74 20.83
N SER A 260 -14.32 4.63 21.84
CA SER A 260 -14.49 5.71 22.80
C SER A 260 -13.37 5.66 23.85
N GLY A 261 -12.44 6.59 23.77
CA GLY A 261 -11.37 6.80 24.75
C GLY A 261 -11.35 8.24 25.24
N GLU A 262 -10.41 8.56 26.10
CA GLU A 262 -10.10 9.94 26.45
C GLU A 262 -9.33 10.56 25.28
N ALA A 263 -9.84 11.66 24.73
CA ALA A 263 -9.18 12.32 23.60
C ALA A 263 -7.72 12.70 23.94
N ALA A 264 -6.83 12.54 22.97
CA ALA A 264 -5.40 12.86 23.15
C ALA A 264 -5.18 14.27 23.70
N SER A 265 -5.98 15.26 23.28
CA SER A 265 -5.92 16.64 23.79
C SER A 265 -6.21 16.71 25.28
N ALA A 266 -7.13 15.88 25.81
CA ALA A 266 -7.45 15.83 27.25
C ALA A 266 -6.33 15.11 28.02
N VAL A 267 -5.75 14.02 27.47
CA VAL A 267 -4.59 13.34 28.06
C VAL A 267 -3.40 14.30 28.15
N LEU A 268 -3.17 15.12 27.15
CA LEU A 268 -2.07 16.10 27.12
C LEU A 268 -2.38 17.41 27.87
N ASP A 269 -3.61 17.63 28.35
CA ASP A 269 -3.97 18.77 29.21
C ASP A 269 -3.39 18.59 30.60
N ASN A 270 -2.07 18.53 30.69
CA ASN A 270 -1.29 18.28 31.90
C ASN A 270 -0.23 19.37 32.08
N GLU A 271 -0.02 19.85 33.31
CA GLU A 271 0.91 20.93 33.63
C GLU A 271 2.37 20.59 33.25
N LEU A 272 2.75 19.30 33.29
CA LEU A 272 4.09 18.86 32.84
C LEU A 272 4.25 18.99 31.35
N VAL A 273 3.24 18.63 30.56
CA VAL A 273 3.25 18.83 29.10
C VAL A 273 3.26 20.31 28.75
N LYS A 274 2.41 21.11 29.42
CA LYS A 274 2.35 22.58 29.24
C LYS A 274 3.66 23.29 29.56
N SER A 275 4.52 22.70 30.39
CA SER A 275 5.81 23.26 30.75
C SER A 275 6.89 23.06 29.65
N THR A 276 6.64 22.23 28.63
CA THR A 276 7.61 21.96 27.55
C THR A 276 7.72 23.10 26.56
N LYS A 277 8.83 23.17 25.84
CA LYS A 277 9.05 24.11 24.74
C LYS A 277 7.97 23.95 23.66
N ALA A 278 7.63 22.71 23.28
CA ALA A 278 6.60 22.43 22.29
C ALA A 278 5.28 23.08 22.66
N ALA A 279 4.84 22.96 23.93
CA ALA A 279 3.60 23.58 24.38
C ALA A 279 3.68 25.12 24.45
N GLN A 280 4.81 25.66 24.93
CA GLN A 280 5.00 27.10 25.07
C GLN A 280 5.09 27.84 23.73
N ASN A 281 5.57 27.15 22.69
CA ASN A 281 5.73 27.68 21.33
C ASN A 281 4.56 27.29 20.40
N GLU A 282 3.50 26.65 20.92
CA GLU A 282 2.37 26.14 20.14
C GLU A 282 2.75 25.07 19.09
N ASN A 283 3.87 24.35 19.31
CA ASN A 283 4.40 23.29 18.43
C ASN A 283 3.92 21.88 18.82
N ILE A 284 2.68 21.76 19.33
CA ILE A 284 2.03 20.45 19.51
C ILE A 284 1.15 20.21 18.29
N THR A 285 1.54 19.26 17.46
CA THR A 285 0.83 18.90 16.22
C THR A 285 0.03 17.62 16.41
N MET A 286 -1.30 17.75 16.33
CA MET A 286 -2.19 16.58 16.31
C MET A 286 -2.20 16.01 14.89
N LEU A 287 -1.63 14.82 14.74
CA LEU A 287 -1.57 14.11 13.46
C LEU A 287 -2.93 13.46 13.16
N ASP A 288 -3.33 13.43 11.89
CA ASP A 288 -4.55 12.70 11.51
C ASP A 288 -4.43 11.21 11.87
N SER A 289 -5.27 10.79 12.80
CA SER A 289 -5.12 9.51 13.47
C SER A 289 -5.35 8.31 12.54
N ALA A 290 -6.31 8.39 11.62
CA ALA A 290 -6.57 7.31 10.67
C ALA A 290 -5.47 7.23 9.61
N SER A 291 -5.05 8.37 9.08
CA SER A 291 -3.95 8.52 8.13
C SER A 291 -2.65 7.89 8.68
N TRP A 292 -2.21 8.31 9.87
CA TRP A 292 -0.95 7.85 10.45
C TRP A 292 -1.03 6.43 11.03
N TYR A 293 -2.15 6.07 11.67
CA TYR A 293 -2.23 4.77 12.37
C TYR A 293 -2.77 3.63 11.49
N LEU A 294 -3.72 3.90 10.57
CA LEU A 294 -4.35 2.84 9.76
C LEU A 294 -3.74 2.73 8.37
N VAL A 295 -3.57 3.85 7.66
CA VAL A 295 -3.05 3.89 6.29
C VAL A 295 -1.53 3.76 6.27
N GLY A 296 -0.82 4.68 6.90
CA GLY A 296 0.65 4.67 6.91
C GLY A 296 1.24 4.95 5.52
N TYR A 297 2.06 4.04 5.03
CA TYR A 297 2.84 4.21 3.80
C TYR A 297 2.02 3.94 2.53
N GLY A 298 1.12 4.85 2.18
CA GLY A 298 0.42 4.93 0.89
C GLY A 298 0.84 6.18 0.12
N LEU A 299 0.70 6.20 -1.18
CA LEU A 299 1.31 7.23 -2.04
C LEU A 299 0.75 8.64 -1.80
N ASN A 300 -0.59 8.80 -1.74
CA ASN A 300 -1.22 10.07 -1.36
C ASN A 300 -1.04 10.37 0.12
N ASN A 301 -1.08 9.32 0.96
CA ASN A 301 -0.99 9.49 2.40
C ASN A 301 0.39 9.94 2.84
N VAL A 302 1.47 9.41 2.27
CA VAL A 302 2.85 9.87 2.57
C VAL A 302 3.04 11.32 2.12
N ASP A 303 2.47 11.71 0.98
CA ASP A 303 2.46 13.13 0.56
C ASP A 303 1.80 14.02 1.62
N THR A 304 0.66 13.59 2.16
CA THR A 304 -0.04 14.28 3.24
C THR A 304 0.76 14.32 4.53
N MET A 305 1.41 13.20 4.90
CA MET A 305 2.28 13.13 6.10
C MET A 305 3.46 14.08 5.98
N VAL A 306 4.13 14.12 4.83
CA VAL A 306 5.25 15.05 4.57
C VAL A 306 4.79 16.50 4.67
N ASN A 307 3.68 16.86 4.01
CA ASN A 307 3.13 18.22 4.09
C ASN A 307 2.76 18.59 5.53
N THR A 308 2.16 17.67 6.31
CA THR A 308 1.80 17.92 7.72
C THR A 308 3.03 18.23 8.58
N VAL A 309 4.12 17.51 8.38
CA VAL A 309 5.38 17.77 9.10
C VAL A 309 6.01 19.07 8.61
N HIS A 310 6.05 19.30 7.30
CA HIS A 310 6.57 20.53 6.70
C HIS A 310 5.89 21.79 7.28
N ASP A 311 4.55 21.75 7.38
CA ASP A 311 3.75 22.88 7.90
C ASP A 311 3.91 23.08 9.41
N ALA A 312 4.38 22.06 10.13
CA ALA A 312 4.60 22.07 11.57
C ALA A 312 6.00 22.58 11.99
N LEU A 313 6.96 22.64 11.05
CA LEU A 313 8.35 23.08 11.26
C LEU A 313 8.55 24.55 10.90
#